data_346f0ceedceb5d8590a9c62acfaf5f01
#
_entry.id   346f0ceedceb5d8590a9c62acfaf5f01
#
_cell.length_a   1.000
_cell.length_b   1.000
_cell.length_c   1.000
_cell.angle_alpha   90.00
_cell.angle_beta   90.00
_cell.angle_gamma   90.00
#
_symmetry.space_group_name_H-M   'P 1'
#
loop_
_entity.id
_entity.type
_entity.pdbx_description
1 polymer ?
#
loop_
_entity_poly.entity_id
_entity_poly.type
_entity_poly.pdbx_seq_one_letter_code
_entity_poly.pdbx_strand_id
1 'polypeptide(L)'
;METLSRYMIYLENEKYLPDDANSILSISRNVLREYHIIIRDVRVASYFLELDMSISPFDLEKVKSKLTQVGSVIEIDRIVEIELDKKISLNLARQLFNNEKFWKTHEVLEGVWKHTQGDERSLLNGIILVAAALVHYQKGEHAICISIMKRALDKLHGSSGLYYDVDVDVLKTNVKNIVNSTEISKFEI
;
A
#
# COMPACT_ATOMS: atom_id res chain seq x y z
N MET A 1 5.61 29.99 6.92
CA MET A 1 4.70 28.81 6.81
C MET A 1 5.43 27.61 7.35
N GLU A 2 4.84 26.87 8.29
CA GLU A 2 5.43 25.62 8.76
C GLU A 2 5.44 24.59 7.63
N THR A 3 6.58 23.94 7.42
CA THR A 3 6.74 22.93 6.38
C THR A 3 6.13 21.62 6.88
N LEU A 4 5.09 21.13 6.21
CA LEU A 4 4.50 19.84 6.50
C LEU A 4 5.41 18.71 5.98
N SER A 5 5.63 17.69 6.79
CA SER A 5 6.26 16.43 6.38
C SER A 5 5.20 15.36 6.19
N ARG A 6 5.41 14.47 5.20
CA ARG A 6 4.51 13.34 4.92
C ARG A 6 4.89 12.13 5.78
N TYR A 7 3.86 11.53 6.38
CA TYR A 7 4.00 10.34 7.22
C TYR A 7 2.96 9.30 6.82
N MET A 8 3.34 8.03 6.94
CA MET A 8 2.41 6.92 7.10
C MET A 8 2.29 6.62 8.58
N ILE A 9 1.09 6.74 9.12
CA ILE A 9 0.79 6.40 10.51
C ILE A 9 -0.02 5.12 10.52
N TYR A 10 0.48 4.13 11.24
CA TYR A 10 -0.17 2.82 11.37
C TYR A 10 -0.84 2.73 12.72
N LEU A 11 -2.14 2.45 12.72
CA LEU A 11 -2.91 2.18 13.92
C LEU A 11 -3.30 0.71 13.95
N GLU A 12 -3.42 0.13 15.13
CA GLU A 12 -3.91 -1.22 15.32
C GLU A 12 -5.33 -1.37 14.75
N ASN A 13 -5.58 -2.44 14.00
CA ASN A 13 -6.89 -2.77 13.48
C ASN A 13 -7.45 -4.01 14.17
N GLU A 14 -8.50 -3.84 14.96
CA GLU A 14 -9.18 -4.93 15.65
C GLU A 14 -10.50 -5.35 14.98
N LYS A 15 -11.11 -4.48 14.16
CA LYS A 15 -12.52 -4.67 13.75
C LYS A 15 -12.92 -4.11 12.39
N TYR A 16 -12.10 -3.26 11.79
CA TYR A 16 -12.48 -2.58 10.55
C TYR A 16 -12.17 -3.44 9.33
N LEU A 17 -13.04 -3.35 8.33
CA LEU A 17 -12.90 -3.96 7.02
C LEU A 17 -12.58 -2.88 5.96
N PRO A 18 -12.07 -3.26 4.77
CA PRO A 18 -11.78 -2.30 3.70
C PRO A 18 -12.91 -1.32 3.39
N ASP A 19 -14.16 -1.77 3.46
CA ASP A 19 -15.34 -0.92 3.22
C ASP A 19 -15.52 0.21 4.24
N ASP A 20 -14.87 0.11 5.41
CA ASP A 20 -14.90 1.14 6.44
C ASP A 20 -13.90 2.29 6.18
N ALA A 21 -13.01 2.19 5.17
CA ALA A 21 -11.93 3.14 4.93
C ALA A 21 -12.40 4.60 4.87
N ASN A 22 -13.50 4.87 4.14
CA ASN A 22 -14.08 6.21 4.02
C ASN A 22 -14.64 6.74 5.35
N SER A 23 -15.24 5.88 6.15
CA SER A 23 -15.75 6.22 7.49
C SER A 23 -14.61 6.58 8.42
N ILE A 24 -13.54 5.77 8.42
CA ILE A 24 -12.34 6.02 9.24
C ILE A 24 -11.65 7.31 8.81
N LEU A 25 -11.55 7.58 7.50
CA LEU A 25 -11.03 8.84 6.98
C LEU A 25 -11.81 10.04 7.51
N SER A 26 -13.13 9.95 7.50
CA SER A 26 -14.02 11.00 8.00
C SER A 26 -13.87 11.22 9.52
N ILE A 27 -13.79 10.13 10.28
CA ILE A 27 -13.55 10.17 11.73
C ILE A 27 -12.19 10.81 12.02
N SER A 28 -11.13 10.37 11.33
CA SER A 28 -9.78 10.89 11.51
C SER A 28 -9.69 12.38 11.22
N ARG A 29 -10.34 12.86 10.15
CA ARG A 29 -10.44 14.30 9.81
C ARG A 29 -11.18 15.08 10.89
N ASN A 30 -12.25 14.54 11.46
CA ASN A 30 -13.00 15.20 12.52
C ASN A 30 -12.19 15.28 13.84
N VAL A 31 -11.54 14.20 14.24
CA VAL A 31 -10.70 14.13 15.45
C VAL A 31 -9.54 15.13 15.39
N LEU A 32 -8.99 15.35 14.20
CA LEU A 32 -7.81 16.17 13.97
C LEU A 32 -8.12 17.55 13.37
N ARG A 33 -9.38 17.97 13.32
CA ARG A 33 -9.84 19.22 12.67
C ARG A 33 -9.20 20.51 13.20
N GLU A 34 -8.65 20.47 14.41
CA GLU A 34 -8.02 21.62 15.06
C GLU A 34 -6.56 21.84 14.61
N TYR A 35 -5.99 20.86 13.90
CA TYR A 35 -4.60 20.91 13.44
C TYR A 35 -4.51 21.25 11.97
N HIS A 36 -3.44 21.96 11.61
CA HIS A 36 -3.10 22.20 10.19
C HIS A 36 -2.45 20.95 9.60
N ILE A 37 -3.28 20.02 9.09
CA ILE A 37 -2.87 18.73 8.56
C ILE A 37 -3.57 18.43 7.25
N ILE A 38 -2.98 17.53 6.47
CA ILE A 38 -3.63 16.95 5.28
C ILE A 38 -3.72 15.44 5.50
N ILE A 39 -4.93 14.89 5.55
CA ILE A 39 -5.15 13.44 5.52
C ILE A 39 -5.61 13.09 4.10
N ARG A 40 -4.76 12.37 3.37
CA ARG A 40 -5.02 12.01 1.96
C ARG A 40 -5.93 10.81 1.87
N ASP A 41 -5.51 9.73 2.54
CA ASP A 41 -6.11 8.41 2.42
C ASP A 41 -6.06 7.66 3.75
N VAL A 42 -6.97 6.69 3.87
CA VAL A 42 -6.93 5.62 4.85
C VAL A 42 -7.02 4.30 4.11
N ARG A 43 -6.16 3.35 4.47
CA ARG A 43 -6.14 1.99 3.96
C ARG A 43 -6.31 1.01 5.11
N VAL A 44 -7.19 0.03 4.93
CA VAL A 44 -7.52 -0.95 5.98
C VAL A 44 -6.89 -2.29 5.62
N ALA A 45 -5.84 -2.65 6.35
CA ALA A 45 -5.20 -3.95 6.29
C ALA A 45 -5.75 -4.88 7.37
N SER A 46 -5.35 -6.16 7.37
CA SER A 46 -5.84 -7.14 8.33
C SER A 46 -5.54 -6.77 9.79
N TYR A 47 -4.35 -6.19 10.04
CA TYR A 47 -3.87 -5.93 11.41
C TYR A 47 -3.60 -4.47 11.71
N PHE A 48 -3.71 -3.59 10.70
CA PHE A 48 -3.50 -2.16 10.89
C PHE A 48 -4.39 -1.32 9.96
N LEU A 49 -4.56 -0.07 10.37
CA LEU A 49 -5.06 1.02 9.53
C LEU A 49 -3.86 1.86 9.12
N GLU A 50 -3.70 2.14 7.85
CA GLU A 50 -2.63 3.00 7.33
C GLU A 50 -3.20 4.36 6.96
N LEU A 51 -2.75 5.43 7.63
CA LEU A 51 -3.16 6.81 7.38
C LEU A 51 -2.03 7.55 6.66
N ASP A 52 -2.31 8.06 5.46
CA ASP A 52 -1.40 8.91 4.67
C ASP A 52 -1.62 10.37 5.05
N MET A 53 -0.69 10.96 5.77
CA MET A 53 -0.87 12.29 6.36
C MET A 53 0.32 13.22 6.10
N SER A 54 0.05 14.52 5.96
CA SER A 54 1.07 15.56 6.09
C SER A 54 0.81 16.37 7.34
N ILE A 55 1.84 16.45 8.19
CA ILE A 55 1.77 17.02 9.54
C ILE A 55 3.02 17.88 9.78
N SER A 56 2.87 18.98 10.53
CA SER A 56 4.03 19.68 11.11
C SER A 56 4.76 18.73 12.08
N PRO A 57 6.08 18.59 11.99
CA PRO A 57 6.84 17.78 12.95
C PRO A 57 6.59 18.18 14.41
N PHE A 58 6.26 19.45 14.67
CA PHE A 58 5.96 19.97 16.03
C PHE A 58 4.61 19.50 16.58
N ASP A 59 3.66 19.10 15.71
CA ASP A 59 2.35 18.63 16.13
C ASP A 59 2.24 17.10 16.15
N LEU A 60 3.28 16.38 15.72
CA LEU A 60 3.24 14.92 15.57
C LEU A 60 2.81 14.19 16.86
N GLU A 61 3.36 14.56 18.02
CA GLU A 61 3.00 13.91 19.29
C GLU A 61 1.55 14.23 19.73
N LYS A 62 1.05 15.44 19.45
CA LYS A 62 -0.33 15.80 19.72
C LYS A 62 -1.30 15.03 18.81
N VAL A 63 -0.95 14.94 17.52
CA VAL A 63 -1.72 14.16 16.52
C VAL A 63 -1.76 12.68 16.91
N LYS A 64 -0.61 12.11 17.28
CA LYS A 64 -0.51 10.74 17.80
C LYS A 64 -1.45 10.50 19.00
N SER A 65 -1.44 11.40 19.99
CA SER A 65 -2.32 11.32 21.15
C SER A 65 -3.80 11.38 20.76
N LYS A 66 -4.18 12.22 19.79
CA LYS A 66 -5.58 12.32 19.34
C LYS A 66 -6.02 11.09 18.52
N LEU A 67 -5.12 10.51 17.73
CA LEU A 67 -5.41 9.33 16.92
C LEU A 67 -5.75 8.09 17.76
N THR A 68 -5.42 8.07 19.05
CA THR A 68 -5.85 6.98 19.96
C THR A 68 -7.38 6.82 20.04
N GLN A 69 -8.15 7.85 19.63
CA GLN A 69 -9.61 7.75 19.50
C GLN A 69 -10.05 6.93 18.28
N VAL A 70 -9.16 6.69 17.32
CA VAL A 70 -9.39 5.87 16.11
C VAL A 70 -8.83 4.47 16.32
N GLY A 71 -7.61 4.37 16.85
CA GLY A 71 -6.89 3.14 17.16
C GLY A 71 -5.55 3.43 17.80
N SER A 72 -4.95 2.43 18.45
CA SER A 72 -3.61 2.55 19.05
C SER A 72 -2.55 2.75 17.97
N VAL A 73 -1.70 3.77 18.11
CA VAL A 73 -0.61 4.01 17.16
C VAL A 73 0.50 2.96 17.39
N ILE A 74 0.78 2.15 16.38
CA ILE A 74 1.78 1.07 16.44
C ILE A 74 3.09 1.42 15.69
N GLU A 75 3.01 2.28 14.65
CA GLU A 75 4.18 2.67 13.86
C GLU A 75 3.96 4.06 13.24
N ILE A 76 5.02 4.85 13.13
CA ILE A 76 5.04 6.10 12.38
C ILE A 76 6.26 6.08 11.45
N ASP A 77 6.00 6.17 10.15
CA ASP A 77 7.03 6.15 9.12
C ASP A 77 7.04 7.50 8.37
N ARG A 78 8.14 8.24 8.48
CA ARG A 78 8.32 9.47 7.70
C ARG A 78 8.68 9.10 6.27
N ILE A 79 7.91 9.59 5.32
CA ILE A 79 8.15 9.33 3.91
C ILE A 79 9.28 10.21 3.41
N VAL A 80 10.38 9.57 3.06
CA VAL A 80 11.57 10.16 2.44
C VAL A 80 11.96 9.32 1.23
N GLU A 81 12.45 9.97 0.18
CA GLU A 81 13.02 9.23 -0.95
C GLU A 81 14.38 8.65 -0.53
N ILE A 82 14.53 7.36 -0.68
CA ILE A 82 15.78 6.63 -0.42
C ILE A 82 16.11 5.85 -1.69
N GLU A 83 17.27 6.13 -2.27
CA GLU A 83 17.81 5.28 -3.33
C GLU A 83 18.42 4.02 -2.69
N LEU A 84 17.88 2.86 -3.04
CA LEU A 84 18.39 1.57 -2.63
C LEU A 84 18.87 0.78 -3.85
N ASP A 85 19.85 -0.10 -3.62
CA ASP A 85 20.22 -1.10 -4.62
C ASP A 85 19.03 -1.93 -5.05
N LYS A 86 19.00 -2.32 -6.33
CA LYS A 86 17.89 -3.07 -6.94
C LYS A 86 17.52 -4.33 -6.16
N LYS A 87 18.50 -5.14 -5.78
CA LYS A 87 18.27 -6.39 -5.05
C LYS A 87 17.69 -6.13 -3.66
N ILE A 88 18.20 -5.11 -2.98
CA ILE A 88 17.68 -4.68 -1.67
C ILE A 88 16.25 -4.19 -1.81
N SER A 89 15.96 -3.37 -2.81
CA SER A 89 14.62 -2.84 -3.09
C SER A 89 13.59 -3.94 -3.37
N LEU A 90 13.96 -4.93 -4.19
CA LEU A 90 13.07 -6.04 -4.53
C LEU A 90 12.77 -6.93 -3.33
N ASN A 91 13.78 -7.20 -2.51
CA ASN A 91 13.59 -7.98 -1.27
C ASN A 91 12.72 -7.21 -0.26
N LEU A 92 12.98 -5.91 -0.10
CA LEU A 92 12.15 -5.04 0.73
C LEU A 92 10.71 -5.00 0.23
N ALA A 93 10.49 -4.84 -1.07
CA ALA A 93 9.16 -4.81 -1.66
C ALA A 93 8.38 -6.10 -1.40
N ARG A 94 9.02 -7.28 -1.51
CA ARG A 94 8.41 -8.56 -1.16
C ARG A 94 8.00 -8.62 0.32
N GLN A 95 8.87 -8.20 1.22
CA GLN A 95 8.55 -8.15 2.65
C GLN A 95 7.38 -7.19 2.95
N LEU A 96 7.38 -6.02 2.34
CA LEU A 96 6.30 -5.04 2.47
C LEU A 96 4.97 -5.58 1.94
N PHE A 97 4.99 -6.26 0.78
CA PHE A 97 3.81 -6.89 0.20
C PHE A 97 3.21 -7.94 1.15
N ASN A 98 4.04 -8.85 1.65
CA ASN A 98 3.61 -9.93 2.55
C ASN A 98 3.12 -9.40 3.91
N ASN A 99 3.51 -8.16 4.28
CA ASN A 99 3.00 -7.44 5.44
C ASN A 99 1.83 -6.48 5.11
N GLU A 100 1.20 -6.62 3.96
CA GLU A 100 0.06 -5.81 3.50
C GLU A 100 0.34 -4.29 3.39
N LYS A 101 1.61 -3.87 3.39
CA LYS A 101 2.03 -2.47 3.16
C LYS A 101 2.09 -2.17 1.66
N PHE A 102 0.98 -2.39 0.95
CA PHE A 102 0.92 -2.40 -0.50
C PHE A 102 1.26 -1.05 -1.14
N TRP A 103 0.89 0.06 -0.51
CA TRP A 103 1.29 1.37 -1.01
C TRP A 103 2.81 1.53 -1.03
N LYS A 104 3.48 1.17 0.07
CA LYS A 104 4.94 1.26 0.15
C LYS A 104 5.63 0.27 -0.79
N THR A 105 5.06 -0.93 -0.99
CA THR A 105 5.49 -1.88 -2.01
C THR A 105 5.50 -1.26 -3.40
N HIS A 106 4.41 -0.60 -3.78
CA HIS A 106 4.27 0.11 -5.05
C HIS A 106 5.37 1.16 -5.22
N GLU A 107 5.57 2.04 -4.24
CA GLU A 107 6.58 3.11 -4.30
C GLU A 107 8.01 2.56 -4.45
N VAL A 108 8.36 1.52 -3.66
CA VAL A 108 9.70 0.88 -3.75
C VAL A 108 9.93 0.26 -5.13
N LEU A 109 8.93 -0.46 -5.66
CA LEU A 109 9.02 -1.09 -6.98
C LEU A 109 9.06 -0.06 -8.12
N GLU A 110 8.35 1.06 -8.01
CA GLU A 110 8.45 2.14 -9.00
C GLU A 110 9.87 2.72 -9.08
N GLY A 111 10.56 2.85 -7.95
CA GLY A 111 11.97 3.25 -7.92
C GLY A 111 12.84 2.33 -8.76
N VAL A 112 12.66 1.01 -8.65
CA VAL A 112 13.38 0.02 -9.47
C VAL A 112 12.94 0.08 -10.94
N TRP A 113 11.62 0.15 -11.18
CA TRP A 113 11.04 0.12 -12.52
C TRP A 113 11.53 1.26 -13.42
N LYS A 114 11.76 2.44 -12.87
CA LYS A 114 12.30 3.61 -13.61
C LYS A 114 13.63 3.32 -14.30
N HIS A 115 14.41 2.39 -13.75
CA HIS A 115 15.75 2.03 -14.25
C HIS A 115 15.79 0.69 -14.99
N THR A 116 14.65 0.05 -15.27
CA THR A 116 14.56 -1.21 -16.01
C THR A 116 14.05 -1.03 -17.43
N GLN A 117 14.34 -1.99 -18.32
CA GLN A 117 13.93 -1.99 -19.72
C GLN A 117 13.46 -3.38 -20.16
N GLY A 118 12.85 -3.47 -21.33
CA GLY A 118 12.43 -4.73 -21.96
C GLY A 118 11.43 -5.53 -21.14
N ASP A 119 11.58 -6.84 -21.14
CA ASP A 119 10.67 -7.78 -20.51
C ASP A 119 10.64 -7.62 -18.98
N GLU A 120 11.79 -7.31 -18.37
CA GLU A 120 11.87 -7.05 -16.94
C GLU A 120 11.03 -5.83 -16.54
N ARG A 121 11.02 -4.78 -17.36
CA ARG A 121 10.17 -3.61 -17.12
C ARG A 121 8.68 -3.97 -17.17
N SER A 122 8.28 -4.87 -18.07
CA SER A 122 6.91 -5.36 -18.17
C SER A 122 6.53 -6.19 -16.95
N LEU A 123 7.40 -7.11 -16.53
CA LEU A 123 7.23 -7.92 -15.33
C LEU A 123 7.05 -7.05 -14.08
N LEU A 124 7.96 -6.13 -13.84
CA LEU A 124 7.87 -5.21 -12.70
C LEU A 124 6.60 -4.37 -12.73
N ASN A 125 6.20 -3.87 -13.91
CA ASN A 125 4.93 -3.16 -14.05
C ASN A 125 3.74 -4.04 -13.65
N GLY A 126 3.76 -5.32 -14.02
CA GLY A 126 2.74 -6.27 -13.58
C GLY A 126 2.67 -6.42 -12.06
N ILE A 127 3.81 -6.58 -11.39
CA ILE A 127 3.87 -6.69 -9.91
C ILE A 127 3.42 -5.37 -9.25
N ILE A 128 3.85 -4.22 -9.77
CA ILE A 128 3.41 -2.89 -9.32
C ILE A 128 1.89 -2.75 -9.40
N LEU A 129 1.30 -3.18 -10.53
CA LEU A 129 -0.15 -3.13 -10.70
C LEU A 129 -0.88 -4.04 -9.71
N VAL A 130 -0.32 -5.20 -9.36
CA VAL A 130 -0.91 -6.05 -8.30
C VAL A 130 -0.90 -5.33 -6.96
N ALA A 131 0.21 -4.72 -6.57
CA ALA A 131 0.29 -3.93 -5.34
C ALA A 131 -0.71 -2.75 -5.36
N ALA A 132 -0.77 -2.00 -6.48
CA ALA A 132 -1.72 -0.90 -6.66
C ALA A 132 -3.19 -1.37 -6.56
N ALA A 133 -3.52 -2.54 -7.13
CA ALA A 133 -4.85 -3.12 -7.01
C ALA A 133 -5.23 -3.39 -5.55
N LEU A 134 -4.30 -3.94 -4.77
CA LEU A 134 -4.52 -4.22 -3.35
C LEU A 134 -4.58 -2.95 -2.49
N VAL A 135 -3.91 -1.86 -2.89
CA VAL A 135 -4.14 -0.51 -2.29
C VAL A 135 -5.60 -0.09 -2.47
N HIS A 136 -6.17 -0.26 -3.66
CA HIS A 136 -7.58 0.04 -3.92
C HIS A 136 -8.52 -0.87 -3.13
N TYR A 137 -8.18 -2.15 -3.00
CA TYR A 137 -8.91 -3.06 -2.12
C TYR A 137 -8.96 -2.54 -0.68
N GLN A 138 -7.81 -2.17 -0.10
CA GLN A 138 -7.72 -1.63 1.26
C GLN A 138 -8.50 -0.31 1.47
N LYS A 139 -8.94 0.33 0.38
CA LYS A 139 -9.79 1.52 0.38
C LYS A 139 -11.28 1.21 0.17
N GLY A 140 -11.67 -0.07 0.08
CA GLY A 140 -13.03 -0.49 -0.25
C GLY A 140 -13.39 -0.31 -1.74
N GLU A 141 -12.41 -0.06 -2.61
CA GLU A 141 -12.62 0.20 -4.04
C GLU A 141 -12.50 -1.11 -4.85
N HIS A 142 -13.35 -2.09 -4.53
CA HIS A 142 -13.28 -3.46 -5.04
C HIS A 142 -13.31 -3.57 -6.57
N ALA A 143 -14.19 -2.82 -7.23
CA ALA A 143 -14.30 -2.83 -8.69
C ALA A 143 -13.04 -2.30 -9.38
N ILE A 144 -12.40 -1.28 -8.79
CA ILE A 144 -11.14 -0.71 -9.27
C ILE A 144 -10.02 -1.73 -9.08
N CYS A 145 -9.96 -2.39 -7.92
CA CYS A 145 -9.01 -3.47 -7.64
C CYS A 145 -9.06 -4.53 -8.75
N ILE A 146 -10.23 -5.10 -9.03
CA ILE A 146 -10.41 -6.13 -10.08
C ILE A 146 -9.99 -5.62 -11.46
N SER A 147 -10.32 -4.38 -11.80
CA SER A 147 -9.94 -3.77 -13.08
C SER A 147 -8.41 -3.66 -13.23
N ILE A 148 -7.71 -3.27 -12.16
CA ILE A 148 -6.24 -3.17 -12.17
C ILE A 148 -5.61 -4.56 -12.19
N MET A 149 -6.16 -5.56 -11.48
CA MET A 149 -5.70 -6.95 -11.51
C MET A 149 -5.74 -7.54 -12.92
N LYS A 150 -6.78 -7.26 -13.72
CA LYS A 150 -6.84 -7.66 -15.14
C LYS A 150 -5.67 -7.07 -15.94
N ARG A 151 -5.40 -5.80 -15.78
CA ARG A 151 -4.25 -5.13 -16.43
C ARG A 151 -2.90 -5.70 -15.96
N ALA A 152 -2.80 -6.11 -14.69
CA ALA A 152 -1.61 -6.77 -14.19
C ALA A 152 -1.35 -8.09 -14.90
N LEU A 153 -2.37 -8.92 -15.14
CA LEU A 153 -2.26 -10.17 -15.90
C LEU A 153 -1.75 -9.94 -17.34
N ASP A 154 -2.20 -8.87 -18.00
CA ASP A 154 -1.72 -8.52 -19.34
C ASP A 154 -0.21 -8.22 -19.32
N LYS A 155 0.28 -7.54 -18.29
CA LYS A 155 1.71 -7.23 -18.12
C LYS A 155 2.56 -8.44 -17.75
N LEU A 156 1.99 -9.38 -16.98
CA LEU A 156 2.66 -10.60 -16.52
C LEU A 156 2.59 -11.74 -17.54
N HIS A 157 1.84 -11.61 -18.66
CA HIS A 157 1.54 -12.69 -19.58
C HIS A 157 2.81 -13.41 -20.10
N GLY A 158 3.85 -12.67 -20.50
CA GLY A 158 5.10 -13.22 -21.06
C GLY A 158 6.14 -13.65 -20.01
N SER A 159 5.84 -13.52 -18.71
CA SER A 159 6.78 -13.80 -17.63
C SER A 159 6.45 -15.10 -16.91
N SER A 160 7.47 -15.82 -16.39
CA SER A 160 7.33 -17.06 -15.63
C SER A 160 8.56 -17.33 -14.76
N GLY A 161 8.45 -18.29 -13.84
CA GLY A 161 9.52 -18.72 -12.95
C GLY A 161 9.80 -17.77 -11.81
N LEU A 162 11.00 -17.85 -11.24
CA LEU A 162 11.41 -17.04 -10.10
C LEU A 162 12.03 -15.71 -10.53
N TYR A 163 11.55 -14.63 -9.95
CA TYR A 163 12.13 -13.29 -10.09
C TYR A 163 12.44 -12.72 -8.69
N TYR A 164 13.70 -12.72 -8.27
CA TYR A 164 14.14 -12.27 -6.93
C TYR A 164 13.25 -12.81 -5.79
N ASP A 165 13.14 -14.13 -5.72
CA ASP A 165 12.32 -14.87 -4.75
C ASP A 165 10.79 -14.67 -4.86
N VAL A 166 10.32 -13.98 -5.89
CA VAL A 166 8.90 -13.94 -6.25
C VAL A 166 8.61 -15.02 -7.28
N ASP A 167 7.71 -15.95 -6.95
CA ASP A 167 7.21 -16.94 -7.89
C ASP A 167 6.11 -16.30 -8.77
N VAL A 168 6.51 -15.96 -10.01
CA VAL A 168 5.66 -15.25 -10.97
C VAL A 168 4.45 -16.11 -11.39
N ASP A 169 4.60 -17.42 -11.44
CA ASP A 169 3.50 -18.32 -11.85
C ASP A 169 2.46 -18.46 -10.73
N VAL A 170 2.90 -18.54 -9.48
CA VAL A 170 2.02 -18.49 -8.30
C VAL A 170 1.32 -17.12 -8.21
N LEU A 171 2.04 -16.03 -8.40
CA LEU A 171 1.47 -14.68 -8.45
C LEU A 171 0.36 -14.58 -9.50
N LYS A 172 0.63 -15.01 -10.74
CA LYS A 172 -0.37 -15.00 -11.82
C LYS A 172 -1.60 -15.86 -11.48
N THR A 173 -1.38 -17.01 -10.84
CA THR A 173 -2.47 -17.91 -10.43
C THR A 173 -3.37 -17.24 -9.40
N ASN A 174 -2.80 -16.61 -8.36
CA ASN A 174 -3.56 -15.88 -7.35
C ASN A 174 -4.38 -14.73 -7.96
N VAL A 175 -3.73 -13.94 -8.83
CA VAL A 175 -4.42 -12.82 -9.51
C VAL A 175 -5.55 -13.33 -10.42
N LYS A 176 -5.35 -14.43 -11.17
CA LYS A 176 -6.41 -15.05 -12.00
C LYS A 176 -7.59 -15.53 -11.16
N ASN A 177 -7.32 -16.14 -10.01
CA ASN A 177 -8.37 -16.61 -9.12
C ASN A 177 -9.24 -15.44 -8.61
N ILE A 178 -8.61 -14.35 -8.18
CA ILE A 178 -9.31 -13.13 -7.75
C ILE A 178 -10.14 -12.55 -8.89
N VAL A 179 -9.57 -12.42 -10.10
CA VAL A 179 -10.29 -11.87 -11.26
C VAL A 179 -11.51 -12.72 -11.65
N ASN A 180 -11.39 -14.04 -11.55
CA ASN A 180 -12.46 -14.99 -11.95
C ASN A 180 -13.58 -15.08 -10.91
N SER A 181 -13.21 -15.11 -9.62
CA SER A 181 -14.20 -15.21 -8.54
C SER A 181 -14.81 -13.86 -8.16
N THR A 182 -14.09 -12.75 -8.46
CA THR A 182 -14.34 -11.42 -7.91
C THR A 182 -14.22 -11.31 -6.39
N GLU A 183 -13.81 -12.38 -5.72
CA GLU A 183 -13.52 -12.42 -4.30
C GLU A 183 -12.05 -12.07 -4.07
N ILE A 184 -11.80 -10.92 -3.42
CA ILE A 184 -10.44 -10.45 -3.18
C ILE A 184 -9.93 -11.07 -1.89
N SER A 185 -8.93 -11.92 -2.01
CA SER A 185 -8.19 -12.51 -0.90
C SER A 185 -6.75 -12.03 -0.89
N LYS A 186 -6.18 -11.91 0.30
CA LYS A 186 -4.75 -11.65 0.44
C LYS A 186 -3.95 -12.91 0.12
N PHE A 187 -2.75 -12.72 -0.37
CA PHE A 187 -1.77 -13.77 -0.63
C PHE A 187 -0.35 -13.20 -0.48
N GLU A 188 0.62 -14.08 -0.35
CA GLU A 188 2.06 -13.72 -0.30
C GLU A 188 2.72 -13.93 -1.67
N ILE A 189 3.87 -13.25 -1.89
CA ILE A 189 4.68 -13.35 -3.11
C ILE A 189 6.14 -13.70 -2.78
#